data_9f754559fbccde9f4198e72d1cf837ea
#
_entry.id   9f754559fbccde9f4198e72d1cf837ea
#
_cell.length_a   1.000
_cell.length_b   1.000
_cell.length_c   1.000
_cell.angle_alpha   90.00
_cell.angle_beta   90.00
_cell.angle_gamma   90.00
#
_symmetry.space_group_name_H-M   'P 1'
#
loop_
_entity.id
_entity.type
_entity.pdbx_description
1 polymer ?
#
loop_
_entity_poly.entity_id
_entity_poly.type
_entity_poly.pdbx_seq_one_letter_code
_entity_poly.pdbx_strand_id
1 'polypeptide(L)'
;EDDDMMRIVEEAIDKGNNPIPDTLEIETENININEEVMNKVLELENVYKVSDGNLITDFLKTMSKYVRIFGIVLILILVISSTILISNVIKVSVFVRKREIGIMKYIGATDNYIRLPFIIEGAVIGALGAGISVLMVSIVHSLVNTNMSETLVSFIPGFYITPLGNIMIILLPLLFFMGITIGVVGSLISL
;
A
#
# COMPACT_ATOMS: atom_id res chain seq x y z
N GLU A 1 48.80 0.53 -10.95
CA GLU A 1 48.37 -0.38 -9.86
C GLU A 1 47.29 -1.38 -10.34
N ASP A 2 46.25 -0.90 -11.08
CA ASP A 2 45.22 -1.78 -11.67
C ASP A 2 45.74 -2.66 -12.81
N ASP A 3 46.65 -2.12 -13.67
CA ASP A 3 47.23 -2.83 -14.80
C ASP A 3 48.17 -3.96 -14.35
N ASP A 4 48.89 -3.78 -13.24
CA ASP A 4 49.76 -4.81 -12.69
C ASP A 4 48.97 -5.97 -12.05
N MET A 5 47.84 -5.67 -11.42
CA MET A 5 46.93 -6.69 -10.89
C MET A 5 46.28 -7.52 -12.01
N MET A 6 45.82 -6.90 -13.07
CA MET A 6 45.27 -7.58 -14.25
C MET A 6 46.26 -8.55 -14.89
N ARG A 7 47.53 -8.14 -15.05
CA ARG A 7 48.57 -9.01 -15.57
C ARG A 7 48.89 -10.22 -14.69
N ILE A 8 48.88 -10.05 -13.37
CA ILE A 8 49.07 -11.17 -12.40
C ILE A 8 47.92 -12.16 -12.48
N VAL A 9 46.70 -11.66 -12.63
CA VAL A 9 45.50 -12.49 -12.76
C VAL A 9 45.53 -13.27 -14.09
N GLU A 10 45.83 -12.61 -15.21
CA GLU A 10 45.97 -13.26 -16.52
C GLU A 10 47.05 -14.34 -16.52
N GLU A 11 48.21 -14.06 -15.92
CA GLU A 11 49.32 -15.01 -15.84
C GLU A 11 48.98 -16.22 -14.94
N ALA A 12 48.16 -16.02 -13.90
CA ALA A 12 47.71 -17.10 -13.02
C ALA A 12 46.67 -18.00 -13.72
N ILE A 13 45.75 -17.40 -14.50
CA ILE A 13 44.75 -18.16 -15.28
C ILE A 13 45.44 -18.99 -16.38
N ASP A 14 46.43 -18.44 -17.06
CA ASP A 14 47.15 -19.11 -18.16
C ASP A 14 47.98 -20.31 -17.65
N LYS A 15 48.38 -20.27 -16.38
CA LYS A 15 49.07 -21.41 -15.69
C LYS A 15 48.08 -22.45 -15.14
N GLY A 16 46.80 -22.36 -15.39
CA GLY A 16 45.76 -23.28 -14.93
C GLY A 16 45.46 -23.19 -13.42
N ASN A 17 45.96 -22.15 -12.75
CA ASN A 17 45.69 -21.85 -11.35
C ASN A 17 44.80 -20.64 -11.27
N ASN A 18 43.48 -20.83 -11.45
CA ASN A 18 42.50 -19.74 -11.36
C ASN A 18 42.47 -19.16 -9.93
N PRO A 19 42.98 -17.94 -9.70
CA PRO A 19 42.96 -17.31 -8.38
C PRO A 19 41.60 -16.76 -8.00
N ILE A 20 40.65 -16.74 -8.96
CA ILE A 20 39.31 -16.20 -8.77
C ILE A 20 38.41 -17.38 -8.34
N PRO A 21 37.78 -17.34 -7.17
CA PRO A 21 36.85 -18.36 -6.77
C PRO A 21 35.61 -18.37 -7.69
N ASP A 22 35.13 -19.56 -8.01
CA ASP A 22 33.89 -19.72 -8.75
C ASP A 22 32.72 -19.12 -7.95
N THR A 23 31.92 -18.30 -8.61
CA THR A 23 30.74 -17.66 -7.98
C THR A 23 29.48 -18.35 -8.47
N LEU A 24 28.69 -18.84 -7.52
CA LEU A 24 27.40 -19.47 -7.76
C LEU A 24 26.31 -18.51 -7.29
N GLU A 25 25.43 -18.09 -8.18
CA GLU A 25 24.28 -17.27 -7.85
C GLU A 25 23.08 -18.17 -7.57
N ILE A 26 22.51 -18.06 -6.38
CA ILE A 26 21.33 -18.82 -5.95
C ILE A 26 20.15 -17.85 -5.88
N GLU A 27 19.18 -18.03 -6.75
CA GLU A 27 17.94 -17.26 -6.75
C GLU A 27 16.91 -17.93 -5.85
N THR A 28 16.37 -17.20 -4.88
CA THR A 28 15.33 -17.70 -3.97
C THR A 28 14.01 -17.02 -4.25
N GLU A 29 12.95 -17.80 -4.32
CA GLU A 29 11.59 -17.31 -4.61
C GLU A 29 10.98 -16.49 -3.46
N ASN A 30 11.53 -16.61 -2.24
CA ASN A 30 10.99 -15.95 -1.06
C ASN A 30 12.11 -15.40 -0.15
N ILE A 31 12.07 -14.10 0.08
CA ILE A 31 13.04 -13.35 0.90
C ILE A 31 13.17 -13.89 2.34
N ASN A 32 12.12 -14.49 2.89
CA ASN A 32 12.13 -15.00 4.26
C ASN A 32 12.92 -16.32 4.42
N ILE A 33 13.28 -16.97 3.32
CA ILE A 33 14.02 -18.24 3.29
C ILE A 33 15.52 -18.00 3.16
N ASN A 34 15.95 -16.79 2.82
CA ASN A 34 17.35 -16.46 2.57
C ASN A 34 18.27 -16.83 3.73
N GLU A 35 17.89 -16.54 4.98
CA GLU A 35 18.70 -16.87 6.16
C GLU A 35 18.86 -18.40 6.34
N GLU A 36 17.80 -19.16 6.07
CA GLU A 36 17.85 -20.63 6.18
C GLU A 36 18.71 -21.23 5.06
N VAL A 37 18.59 -20.72 3.83
CA VAL A 37 19.41 -21.13 2.68
C VAL A 37 20.86 -20.77 2.92
N MET A 38 21.14 -19.56 3.41
CA MET A 38 22.49 -19.10 3.73
C MET A 38 23.17 -20.02 4.77
N ASN A 39 22.47 -20.35 5.84
CA ASN A 39 23.01 -21.23 6.87
C ASN A 39 23.31 -22.63 6.32
N LYS A 40 22.43 -23.18 5.49
CA LYS A 40 22.66 -24.48 4.82
C LYS A 40 23.83 -24.44 3.83
N VAL A 41 24.02 -23.34 3.12
CA VAL A 41 25.13 -23.17 2.17
C VAL A 41 26.46 -22.99 2.91
N LEU A 42 26.47 -22.30 4.06
CA LEU A 42 27.65 -22.16 4.90
C LEU A 42 28.13 -23.48 5.54
N GLU A 43 27.22 -24.46 5.68
CA GLU A 43 27.56 -25.82 6.16
C GLU A 43 28.24 -26.69 5.11
N LEU A 44 28.26 -26.29 3.84
CA LEU A 44 28.89 -27.03 2.75
C LEU A 44 30.43 -26.89 2.80
N GLU A 45 31.14 -28.01 2.70
CA GLU A 45 32.59 -27.98 2.54
C GLU A 45 32.99 -27.28 1.24
N ASN A 46 33.96 -26.37 1.30
CA ASN A 46 34.50 -25.56 0.21
C ASN A 46 33.75 -24.26 -0.11
N VAL A 47 32.78 -23.82 0.70
CA VAL A 47 32.22 -22.48 0.59
C VAL A 47 33.09 -21.49 1.35
N TYR A 48 33.78 -20.62 0.61
CA TYR A 48 34.67 -19.61 1.20
C TYR A 48 33.92 -18.40 1.76
N LYS A 49 32.88 -17.95 1.05
CA LYS A 49 32.09 -16.76 1.44
C LYS A 49 30.70 -16.83 0.82
N VAL A 50 29.69 -16.65 1.62
CA VAL A 50 28.35 -16.37 1.13
C VAL A 50 28.16 -14.85 1.18
N SER A 51 27.97 -14.23 0.01
CA SER A 51 27.61 -12.82 -0.08
C SER A 51 26.10 -12.74 -0.17
N ASP A 52 25.50 -12.45 0.95
CA ASP A 52 24.07 -12.22 1.01
C ASP A 52 23.80 -10.75 0.63
N GLY A 53 22.84 -10.52 -0.27
CA GLY A 53 22.31 -9.18 -0.56
C GLY A 53 21.57 -8.55 0.62
N ASN A 54 21.81 -9.05 1.84
CA ASN A 54 21.11 -8.71 3.07
C ASN A 54 21.08 -7.21 3.35
N LEU A 55 22.14 -6.48 3.07
CA LEU A 55 22.17 -5.04 3.32
C LEU A 55 21.07 -4.31 2.53
N ILE A 56 20.90 -4.64 1.26
CA ILE A 56 19.85 -4.04 0.40
C ILE A 56 18.49 -4.59 0.81
N THR A 57 18.39 -5.90 1.05
CA THR A 57 17.16 -6.57 1.45
C THR A 57 16.65 -6.06 2.79
N ASP A 58 17.53 -5.94 3.79
CA ASP A 58 17.17 -5.43 5.12
C ASP A 58 16.84 -3.93 5.10
N PHE A 59 17.52 -3.17 4.27
CA PHE A 59 17.14 -1.78 4.01
C PHE A 59 15.75 -1.69 3.41
N LEU A 60 15.44 -2.48 2.38
CA LEU A 60 14.11 -2.51 1.74
C LEU A 60 13.01 -2.99 2.69
N LYS A 61 13.26 -4.04 3.50
CA LYS A 61 12.33 -4.50 4.53
C LYS A 61 12.05 -3.41 5.57
N THR A 62 13.10 -2.73 6.03
CA THR A 62 13.02 -1.66 7.02
C THR A 62 12.27 -0.46 6.46
N MET A 63 12.60 -0.01 5.25
CA MET A 63 11.89 1.05 4.54
C MET A 63 10.41 0.71 4.34
N SER A 64 10.10 -0.51 3.88
CA SER A 64 8.74 -0.99 3.70
C SER A 64 7.94 -0.99 5.01
N LYS A 65 8.58 -1.36 6.13
CA LYS A 65 7.96 -1.29 7.46
C LYS A 65 7.61 0.15 7.87
N TYR A 66 8.54 1.10 7.71
CA TYR A 66 8.30 2.50 8.03
C TYR A 66 7.23 3.12 7.13
N VAL A 67 7.27 2.86 5.83
CA VAL A 67 6.24 3.32 4.88
C VAL A 67 4.86 2.78 5.27
N ARG A 68 4.77 1.51 5.67
CA ARG A 68 3.52 0.90 6.13
C ARG A 68 2.99 1.56 7.41
N ILE A 69 3.85 1.74 8.42
CA ILE A 69 3.46 2.39 9.68
C ILE A 69 3.00 3.83 9.42
N PHE A 70 3.77 4.58 8.66
CA PHE A 70 3.42 5.95 8.29
C PHE A 70 2.09 6.01 7.53
N GLY A 71 1.89 5.10 6.58
CA GLY A 71 0.63 4.98 5.83
C GLY A 71 -0.57 4.69 6.73
N ILE A 72 -0.44 3.76 7.68
CA ILE A 72 -1.52 3.45 8.64
C ILE A 72 -1.86 4.67 9.50
N VAL A 73 -0.86 5.35 10.04
CA VAL A 73 -1.07 6.56 10.86
C VAL A 73 -1.77 7.65 10.05
N LEU A 74 -1.33 7.87 8.82
CA LEU A 74 -1.93 8.86 7.93
C LEU A 74 -3.40 8.50 7.60
N ILE A 75 -3.69 7.24 7.31
CA ILE A 75 -5.06 6.76 7.09
C ILE A 75 -5.94 7.03 8.32
N LEU A 76 -5.46 6.72 9.53
CA LEU A 76 -6.21 6.96 10.75
C LEU A 76 -6.54 8.45 10.95
N ILE A 77 -5.57 9.33 10.72
CA ILE A 77 -5.78 10.79 10.81
C ILE A 77 -6.83 11.24 9.79
N LEU A 78 -6.76 10.75 8.55
CA LEU A 78 -7.72 11.10 7.50
C LEU A 78 -9.13 10.58 7.81
N VAL A 79 -9.27 9.36 8.34
CA VAL A 79 -10.55 8.78 8.75
C VAL A 79 -11.18 9.61 9.87
N ILE A 80 -10.42 9.97 10.89
CA ILE A 80 -10.90 10.81 12.00
C ILE A 80 -11.32 12.19 11.47
N SER A 81 -10.50 12.83 10.65
CA SER A 81 -10.80 14.14 10.07
C SER A 81 -12.06 14.11 9.19
N SER A 82 -12.19 13.09 8.34
CA SER A 82 -13.38 12.89 7.49
C SER A 82 -14.63 12.69 8.32
N THR A 83 -14.56 11.88 9.37
CA THR A 83 -15.68 11.63 10.29
C THR A 83 -16.14 12.94 10.96
N ILE A 84 -15.22 13.77 11.42
CA ILE A 84 -15.53 15.07 12.03
C ILE A 84 -16.17 16.02 11.00
N LEU A 85 -15.64 16.08 9.77
CA LEU A 85 -16.19 16.91 8.71
C LEU A 85 -17.63 16.50 8.37
N ILE A 86 -17.88 15.20 8.17
CA ILE A 86 -19.23 14.68 7.88
C ILE A 86 -20.16 14.98 9.06
N SER A 87 -19.72 14.75 10.30
CA SER A 87 -20.49 15.08 11.49
C SER A 87 -20.88 16.56 11.53
N ASN A 88 -19.99 17.47 11.18
CA ASN A 88 -20.30 18.90 11.12
C ASN A 88 -21.31 19.25 10.04
N VAL A 89 -21.19 18.65 8.84
CA VAL A 89 -22.17 18.85 7.76
C VAL A 89 -23.56 18.38 8.18
N ILE A 90 -23.65 17.18 8.78
CA ILE A 90 -24.92 16.63 9.26
C ILE A 90 -25.50 17.49 10.39
N LYS A 91 -24.70 18.00 11.34
CA LYS A 91 -25.16 18.93 12.38
C LYS A 91 -25.84 20.17 11.77
N VAL A 92 -25.26 20.74 10.72
CA VAL A 92 -25.85 21.87 10.02
C VAL A 92 -27.16 21.47 9.35
N SER A 93 -27.20 20.30 8.70
CA SER A 93 -28.41 19.75 8.05
C SER A 93 -29.56 19.59 9.08
N VAL A 94 -29.25 18.99 10.23
CA VAL A 94 -30.21 18.85 11.36
C VAL A 94 -30.68 20.20 11.87
N PHE A 95 -29.75 21.16 12.04
CA PHE A 95 -30.11 22.50 12.52
C PHE A 95 -31.04 23.23 11.57
N VAL A 96 -30.80 23.16 10.27
CA VAL A 96 -31.68 23.80 9.26
C VAL A 96 -33.08 23.18 9.28
N ARG A 97 -33.18 21.87 9.47
CA ARG A 97 -34.46 21.12 9.49
C ARG A 97 -35.09 20.97 10.88
N LYS A 98 -34.58 21.69 11.90
CA LYS A 98 -35.06 21.58 13.29
C LYS A 98 -36.57 21.78 13.47
N ARG A 99 -37.19 22.64 12.66
CA ARG A 99 -38.63 22.90 12.71
C ARG A 99 -39.44 21.69 12.21
N GLU A 100 -39.01 21.06 11.15
CA GLU A 100 -39.60 19.84 10.60
C GLU A 100 -39.50 18.69 11.60
N ILE A 101 -38.31 18.53 12.20
CA ILE A 101 -38.04 17.54 13.25
C ILE A 101 -38.95 17.76 14.46
N GLY A 102 -39.16 19.01 14.87
CA GLY A 102 -40.07 19.37 15.93
C GLY A 102 -41.51 18.92 15.65
N ILE A 103 -42.02 19.17 14.43
CA ILE A 103 -43.34 18.73 14.02
C ILE A 103 -43.48 17.22 14.03
N MET A 104 -42.47 16.50 13.50
CA MET A 104 -42.44 15.03 13.53
C MET A 104 -42.51 14.45 14.97
N LYS A 105 -41.79 15.09 15.91
CA LYS A 105 -41.90 14.70 17.34
C LYS A 105 -43.28 14.95 17.93
N TYR A 106 -43.93 16.04 17.58
CA TYR A 106 -45.29 16.36 18.08
C TYR A 106 -46.33 15.36 17.60
N ILE A 107 -46.18 14.79 16.40
CA ILE A 107 -47.10 13.76 15.87
C ILE A 107 -46.71 12.34 16.28
N GLY A 108 -45.63 12.19 17.13
CA GLY A 108 -45.24 10.91 17.73
C GLY A 108 -44.28 10.06 16.92
N ALA A 109 -43.53 10.68 15.99
CA ALA A 109 -42.47 9.96 15.24
C ALA A 109 -41.37 9.46 16.19
N THR A 110 -40.93 8.22 15.96
CA THR A 110 -39.83 7.61 16.74
C THR A 110 -38.49 8.27 16.40
N ASP A 111 -37.53 8.28 17.34
CA ASP A 111 -36.21 8.88 17.13
C ASP A 111 -35.48 8.22 15.96
N ASN A 112 -35.62 6.90 15.76
CA ASN A 112 -35.01 6.19 14.64
C ASN A 112 -35.56 6.68 13.28
N TYR A 113 -36.85 6.97 13.20
CA TYR A 113 -37.47 7.52 11.98
C TYR A 113 -36.95 8.91 11.66
N ILE A 114 -36.70 9.72 12.67
CA ILE A 114 -36.15 11.07 12.52
C ILE A 114 -34.67 11.03 12.11
N ARG A 115 -33.89 10.06 12.61
CA ARG A 115 -32.45 9.94 12.33
C ARG A 115 -32.14 9.31 10.97
N LEU A 116 -33.03 8.45 10.47
CA LEU A 116 -32.78 7.67 9.24
C LEU A 116 -32.37 8.51 8.02
N PRO A 117 -33.06 9.63 7.68
CA PRO A 117 -32.66 10.45 6.52
C PRO A 117 -31.26 11.02 6.64
N PHE A 118 -30.81 11.39 7.82
CA PHE A 118 -29.44 11.92 8.05
C PHE A 118 -28.38 10.83 7.96
N ILE A 119 -28.69 9.60 8.37
CA ILE A 119 -27.79 8.45 8.20
C ILE A 119 -27.62 8.13 6.72
N ILE A 120 -28.71 8.16 5.95
CA ILE A 120 -28.66 7.96 4.50
C ILE A 120 -27.85 9.09 3.83
N GLU A 121 -28.06 10.36 4.25
CA GLU A 121 -27.32 11.51 3.76
C GLU A 121 -25.79 11.31 3.98
N GLY A 122 -25.39 10.89 5.19
CA GLY A 122 -24.01 10.55 5.49
C GLY A 122 -23.47 9.40 4.65
N ALA A 123 -24.25 8.34 4.47
CA ALA A 123 -23.88 7.20 3.62
C ALA A 123 -23.67 7.60 2.16
N VAL A 124 -24.55 8.46 1.61
CA VAL A 124 -24.44 8.98 0.24
C VAL A 124 -23.19 9.84 0.09
N ILE A 125 -22.89 10.72 1.04
CA ILE A 125 -21.67 11.54 1.03
C ILE A 125 -20.44 10.62 1.01
N GLY A 126 -20.41 9.60 1.86
CA GLY A 126 -19.33 8.61 1.90
C GLY A 126 -19.18 7.80 0.61
N ALA A 127 -20.31 7.39 0.00
CA ALA A 127 -20.30 6.67 -1.27
C ALA A 127 -19.81 7.54 -2.44
N LEU A 128 -20.20 8.81 -2.49
CA LEU A 128 -19.72 9.76 -3.50
C LEU A 128 -18.21 10.00 -3.35
N GLY A 129 -17.73 10.17 -2.12
CA GLY A 129 -16.29 10.28 -1.84
C GLY A 129 -15.51 9.04 -2.30
N ALA A 130 -16.04 7.85 -2.03
CA ALA A 130 -15.46 6.60 -2.50
C ALA A 130 -15.42 6.52 -4.04
N GLY A 131 -16.49 6.91 -4.71
CA GLY A 131 -16.54 6.96 -6.18
C GLY A 131 -15.48 7.89 -6.79
N ILE A 132 -15.33 9.09 -6.23
CA ILE A 132 -14.27 10.02 -6.64
C ILE A 132 -12.89 9.42 -6.40
N SER A 133 -12.68 8.76 -5.26
CA SER A 133 -11.40 8.10 -4.92
C SER A 133 -11.05 7.00 -5.91
N VAL A 134 -12.02 6.17 -6.32
CA VAL A 134 -11.82 5.13 -7.34
C VAL A 134 -11.39 5.73 -8.67
N LEU A 135 -12.03 6.83 -9.10
CA LEU A 135 -11.66 7.55 -10.33
C LEU A 135 -10.23 8.09 -10.26
N MET A 136 -9.85 8.72 -9.14
CA MET A 136 -8.50 9.26 -8.94
C MET A 136 -7.44 8.17 -8.96
N VAL A 137 -7.69 7.05 -8.28
CA VAL A 137 -6.76 5.90 -8.29
C VAL A 137 -6.62 5.33 -9.69
N SER A 138 -7.72 5.22 -10.45
CA SER A 138 -7.70 4.73 -11.83
C SER A 138 -6.86 5.62 -12.74
N ILE A 139 -7.00 6.94 -12.60
CA ILE A 139 -6.24 7.93 -13.39
C ILE A 139 -4.75 7.83 -13.04
N VAL A 140 -4.41 7.84 -11.75
CA VAL A 140 -3.01 7.76 -11.30
C VAL A 140 -2.35 6.45 -11.77
N HIS A 141 -3.03 5.32 -11.60
CA HIS A 141 -2.54 4.02 -12.08
C HIS A 141 -2.30 4.02 -13.59
N SER A 142 -3.23 4.56 -14.37
CA SER A 142 -3.09 4.66 -15.82
C SER A 142 -1.88 5.53 -16.21
N LEU A 143 -1.69 6.68 -15.56
CA LEU A 143 -0.54 7.55 -15.79
C LEU A 143 0.79 6.87 -15.46
N VAL A 144 0.85 6.16 -14.34
CA VAL A 144 2.05 5.40 -13.94
C VAL A 144 2.33 4.29 -14.96
N ASN A 145 1.31 3.53 -15.34
CA ASN A 145 1.46 2.44 -16.29
C ASN A 145 1.93 2.93 -17.67
N THR A 146 1.40 4.06 -18.15
CA THR A 146 1.74 4.58 -19.49
C THR A 146 3.13 5.23 -19.52
N ASN A 147 3.51 5.97 -18.47
CA ASN A 147 4.74 6.78 -18.50
C ASN A 147 5.96 6.08 -17.86
N MET A 148 5.75 5.13 -16.97
CA MET A 148 6.84 4.55 -16.17
C MET A 148 7.06 3.06 -16.40
N SER A 149 6.15 2.34 -17.07
CA SER A 149 6.26 0.89 -17.27
C SER A 149 7.54 0.53 -18.02
N GLU A 150 7.83 1.18 -19.14
CA GLU A 150 9.02 0.89 -19.95
C GLU A 150 10.32 1.21 -19.20
N THR A 151 10.33 2.32 -18.47
CA THR A 151 11.50 2.73 -17.69
C THR A 151 11.76 1.78 -16.52
N LEU A 152 10.71 1.42 -15.75
CA LEU A 152 10.86 0.54 -14.60
C LEU A 152 11.22 -0.90 -15.00
N VAL A 153 10.65 -1.41 -16.07
CA VAL A 153 10.98 -2.74 -16.59
C VAL A 153 12.42 -2.82 -17.08
N SER A 154 12.97 -1.73 -17.64
CA SER A 154 14.36 -1.71 -18.10
C SER A 154 15.38 -1.64 -16.95
N PHE A 155 15.01 -1.03 -15.82
CA PHE A 155 15.89 -0.93 -14.63
C PHE A 155 15.82 -2.15 -13.71
N ILE A 156 14.69 -2.84 -13.66
CA ILE A 156 14.47 -3.95 -12.71
C ILE A 156 13.98 -5.17 -13.51
N PRO A 157 14.86 -6.14 -13.81
CA PRO A 157 14.46 -7.38 -14.48
C PRO A 157 13.36 -8.11 -13.68
N GLY A 158 12.29 -8.52 -14.38
CA GLY A 158 11.14 -9.19 -13.75
C GLY A 158 10.11 -8.25 -13.09
N PHE A 159 10.29 -6.93 -13.15
CA PHE A 159 9.26 -5.99 -12.68
C PHE A 159 8.07 -5.95 -13.65
N TYR A 160 6.88 -6.10 -13.11
CA TYR A 160 5.63 -5.92 -13.88
C TYR A 160 4.60 -5.16 -13.05
N ILE A 161 3.86 -4.28 -13.72
CA ILE A 161 2.76 -3.53 -13.10
C ILE A 161 1.49 -4.39 -13.20
N THR A 162 0.88 -4.65 -12.06
CA THR A 162 -0.38 -5.42 -12.00
C THR A 162 -1.47 -4.73 -12.83
N PRO A 163 -2.22 -5.45 -13.68
CA PRO A 163 -3.31 -4.87 -14.45
C PRO A 163 -4.35 -4.18 -13.56
N LEU A 164 -4.83 -3.01 -13.98
CA LEU A 164 -5.81 -2.20 -13.24
C LEU A 164 -7.05 -3.01 -12.84
N GLY A 165 -7.54 -3.89 -13.72
CA GLY A 165 -8.71 -4.72 -13.45
C GLY A 165 -8.57 -5.59 -12.20
N ASN A 166 -7.43 -6.23 -12.02
CA ASN A 166 -7.17 -7.09 -10.86
C ASN A 166 -7.14 -6.29 -9.54
N ILE A 167 -6.59 -5.08 -9.60
CA ILE A 167 -6.56 -4.17 -8.44
C ILE A 167 -7.96 -3.69 -8.11
N MET A 168 -8.76 -3.33 -9.10
CA MET A 168 -10.11 -2.78 -8.93
C MET A 168 -11.10 -3.78 -8.33
N ILE A 169 -10.97 -5.07 -8.61
CA ILE A 169 -11.85 -6.11 -8.04
C ILE A 169 -11.83 -6.06 -6.49
N ILE A 170 -10.68 -5.79 -5.91
CA ILE A 170 -10.52 -5.72 -4.44
C ILE A 170 -10.71 -4.30 -3.93
N LEU A 171 -10.13 -3.32 -4.62
CA LEU A 171 -10.08 -1.94 -4.15
C LEU A 171 -11.45 -1.25 -4.18
N LEU A 172 -12.25 -1.50 -5.21
CA LEU A 172 -13.56 -0.87 -5.38
C LEU A 172 -14.50 -1.20 -4.21
N PRO A 173 -14.80 -2.48 -3.90
CA PRO A 173 -15.69 -2.80 -2.78
C PRO A 173 -15.11 -2.34 -1.44
N LEU A 174 -13.78 -2.38 -1.27
CA LEU A 174 -13.12 -1.92 -0.05
C LEU A 174 -13.34 -0.41 0.15
N LEU A 175 -13.09 0.42 -0.86
CA LEU A 175 -13.26 1.87 -0.77
C LEU A 175 -14.72 2.27 -0.55
N PHE A 176 -15.67 1.63 -1.24
CA PHE A 176 -17.09 1.88 -1.03
C PHE A 176 -17.54 1.50 0.38
N PHE A 177 -17.11 0.33 0.87
CA PHE A 177 -17.43 -0.11 2.22
C PHE A 177 -16.86 0.86 3.28
N MET A 178 -15.61 1.25 3.14
CA MET A 178 -14.98 2.23 4.04
C MET A 178 -15.66 3.60 3.95
N GLY A 179 -15.93 4.11 2.75
CA GLY A 179 -16.57 5.42 2.56
C GLY A 179 -17.96 5.47 3.20
N ILE A 180 -18.80 4.46 2.92
CA ILE A 180 -20.14 4.37 3.51
C ILE A 180 -20.06 4.25 5.04
N THR A 181 -19.14 3.42 5.57
CA THR A 181 -18.97 3.25 7.02
C THR A 181 -18.57 4.56 7.70
N ILE A 182 -17.61 5.28 7.14
CA ILE A 182 -17.19 6.60 7.66
C ILE A 182 -18.36 7.59 7.60
N GLY A 183 -19.12 7.60 6.51
CA GLY A 183 -20.29 8.45 6.34
C GLY A 183 -21.38 8.18 7.38
N VAL A 184 -21.71 6.91 7.60
CA VAL A 184 -22.70 6.49 8.59
C VAL A 184 -22.22 6.81 10.00
N VAL A 185 -20.97 6.50 10.35
CA VAL A 185 -20.40 6.80 11.66
C VAL A 185 -20.37 8.30 11.92
N GLY A 186 -19.94 9.10 10.95
CA GLY A 186 -19.95 10.57 11.06
C GLY A 186 -21.35 11.13 11.30
N SER A 187 -22.35 10.59 10.61
CA SER A 187 -23.75 10.94 10.82
C SER A 187 -24.25 10.56 12.22
N LEU A 188 -23.94 9.34 12.69
CA LEU A 188 -24.36 8.88 14.01
C LEU A 188 -23.77 9.70 15.16
N ILE A 189 -22.53 10.15 15.03
CA ILE A 189 -21.87 11.03 16.02
C ILE A 189 -22.54 12.42 16.07
N SER A 190 -23.15 12.83 14.98
CA SER A 190 -23.82 14.13 14.87
C SER A 190 -25.21 14.18 15.45
N LEU A 191 -25.90 13.06 15.53
CA LEU A 191 -27.31 12.89 15.92
C LEU A 191 -27.49 12.60 17.39
#